data_f53fcc46c0b73f1a43ec6ef21fbf100a
#
_entry.id   f53fcc46c0b73f1a43ec6ef21fbf100a
#
_cell.length_a   1.000
_cell.length_b   1.000
_cell.length_c   1.000
_cell.angle_alpha   90.00
_cell.angle_beta   90.00
_cell.angle_gamma   90.00
#
_symmetry.space_group_name_H-M   'P 1'
#
loop_
_entity.id
_entity.type
_entity.pdbx_description
1 polymer ?
#
loop_
_entity_poly.entity_id
_entity_poly.type
_entity_poly.pdbx_seq_one_letter_code
_entity_poly.pdbx_strand_id
1 'polypeptide(L)'
;MNPNYVHPYISTQWPYPMSSYFPPHYDWWSWSPYACGMLQHARNDRFPPIKLRDYGGKPFVVNIERAAEQNQNFRTALWTGKHLQVTLMSIEVGGDIGLEVHPNVDQFIRIEQGQGLVQMGERKDRLDFERRVSEGDAIMIPAGTWHNVTNIGHVPLKLYSIYAPPEHPFGTVHRTKAEAMAAYR
;
A
#
# COMPACT_ATOMS: atom_id res chain seq x y z
N MET A 1 40.40 -19.35 -10.78
CA MET A 1 40.03 -19.57 -9.37
C MET A 1 41.09 -18.91 -8.51
N ASN A 2 40.79 -17.81 -7.86
CA ASN A 2 41.74 -17.11 -7.00
C ASN A 2 41.12 -17.04 -5.58
N PRO A 3 41.65 -17.72 -4.60
CA PRO A 3 41.10 -17.88 -3.27
C PRO A 3 41.74 -16.91 -2.28
N ASN A 4 41.52 -15.58 -2.38
CA ASN A 4 41.92 -14.66 -1.33
C ASN A 4 41.16 -13.32 -1.49
N TYR A 5 39.89 -13.30 -1.10
CA TYR A 5 39.19 -12.09 -0.80
C TYR A 5 38.83 -12.07 0.69
N VAL A 6 39.68 -11.42 1.47
CA VAL A 6 39.42 -11.15 2.88
C VAL A 6 38.82 -9.75 2.96
N HIS A 7 37.55 -9.64 3.38
CA HIS A 7 36.93 -8.37 3.72
C HIS A 7 37.54 -7.82 5.02
N PRO A 8 38.02 -6.59 5.06
CA PRO A 8 38.41 -5.98 6.33
C PRO A 8 37.17 -5.54 7.12
N TYR A 9 36.93 -6.19 8.24
CA TYR A 9 36.02 -5.70 9.27
C TYR A 9 36.58 -4.39 9.84
N ILE A 10 35.93 -3.25 9.54
CA ILE A 10 36.18 -2.02 10.24
C ILE A 10 35.33 -2.04 11.53
N SER A 11 35.94 -2.36 12.64
CA SER A 11 35.35 -2.18 13.97
C SER A 11 35.37 -0.67 14.31
N THR A 12 34.24 0.03 14.12
CA THR A 12 34.07 1.37 14.69
C THR A 12 33.75 1.25 16.17
N GLN A 13 34.78 1.35 16.99
CA GLN A 13 34.65 1.57 18.42
C GLN A 13 34.10 3.00 18.64
N TRP A 14 32.94 3.10 19.27
CA TRP A 14 32.33 4.37 19.68
C TRP A 14 33.07 4.90 20.92
N PRO A 15 33.56 6.15 20.91
CA PRO A 15 34.40 6.66 21.98
C PRO A 15 33.66 7.41 23.11
N TYR A 16 32.41 7.05 23.41
CA TYR A 16 31.69 7.67 24.53
C TYR A 16 31.26 6.67 25.58
N PRO A 17 31.70 6.84 26.88
CA PRO A 17 31.19 6.00 27.96
C PRO A 17 29.74 6.35 28.26
N MET A 18 28.88 5.36 28.20
CA MET A 18 27.50 5.45 28.68
C MET A 18 27.54 5.46 30.22
N SER A 19 27.63 6.62 30.82
CA SER A 19 27.36 6.77 32.25
C SER A 19 26.58 8.05 32.51
N SER A 20 25.45 7.90 33.20
CA SER A 20 24.77 8.90 34.02
C SER A 20 24.08 10.07 33.29
N TYR A 21 22.88 9.85 32.76
CA TYR A 21 21.78 10.84 32.82
C TYR A 21 20.43 10.09 32.67
N PHE A 22 20.00 9.38 33.72
CA PHE A 22 18.59 9.10 33.91
C PHE A 22 18.09 10.09 34.97
N PRO A 23 17.14 10.97 34.65
CA PRO A 23 16.45 11.74 35.68
C PRO A 23 15.56 10.77 36.49
N PRO A 24 15.51 10.88 37.83
CA PRO A 24 14.62 10.09 38.67
C PRO A 24 13.20 10.61 38.49
N HIS A 25 12.26 9.69 38.46
CA HIS A 25 10.80 9.86 38.34
C HIS A 25 10.26 9.94 36.87
N TYR A 26 10.15 8.77 36.27
CA TYR A 26 9.09 8.51 35.28
C TYR A 26 8.08 7.54 35.91
N ASP A 27 6.90 8.05 36.22
CA ASP A 27 5.76 7.27 36.66
C ASP A 27 5.31 6.33 35.55
N TRP A 28 5.40 5.04 35.77
CA TRP A 28 5.02 3.95 34.84
C TRP A 28 3.52 3.90 34.54
N TRP A 29 2.69 4.81 35.08
CA TRP A 29 1.22 4.75 35.04
C TRP A 29 0.57 5.72 34.07
N SER A 30 1.30 6.43 33.23
CA SER A 30 0.73 7.41 32.29
C SER A 30 0.67 6.98 30.82
N TRP A 31 0.77 5.71 30.50
CA TRP A 31 0.45 5.20 29.17
C TRP A 31 -1.06 5.05 29.01
N SER A 32 -1.75 6.17 28.83
CA SER A 32 -3.14 6.17 28.43
C SER A 32 -3.24 5.65 26.98
N PRO A 33 -4.07 4.63 26.71
CA PRO A 33 -4.34 4.17 25.32
C PRO A 33 -4.86 5.28 24.40
N TYR A 34 -5.37 6.38 24.97
CA TYR A 34 -5.85 7.55 24.24
C TYR A 34 -4.71 8.41 23.66
N ALA A 35 -3.49 8.35 24.18
CA ALA A 35 -2.37 9.14 23.67
C ALA A 35 -1.83 8.60 22.35
N CYS A 36 -1.93 7.29 22.09
CA CYS A 36 -1.46 6.68 20.84
C CYS A 36 -2.33 7.07 19.64
N GLY A 37 -3.65 7.18 19.82
CA GLY A 37 -4.57 7.60 18.76
C GLY A 37 -4.42 9.08 18.38
N MET A 38 -4.10 9.96 19.34
CA MET A 38 -3.88 11.38 19.05
C MET A 38 -2.57 11.67 18.33
N LEU A 39 -1.53 10.85 18.54
CA LEU A 39 -0.24 11.02 17.85
C LEU A 39 -0.27 10.57 16.38
N GLN A 40 -1.14 9.63 16.02
CA GLN A 40 -1.31 9.25 14.61
C GLN A 40 -2.03 10.33 13.80
N HIS A 41 -3.05 11.00 14.36
CA HIS A 41 -3.72 12.13 13.68
C HIS A 41 -2.81 13.37 13.55
N ALA A 42 -1.97 13.66 14.55
CA ALA A 42 -1.03 14.79 14.51
C ALA A 42 0.14 14.60 13.51
N ARG A 43 0.36 13.41 12.98
CA ARG A 43 1.41 13.13 11.98
C ARG A 43 1.06 13.63 10.59
N ASN A 44 -0.21 13.69 10.24
CA ASN A 44 -0.69 14.07 8.90
C ASN A 44 -0.73 15.59 8.68
N ASP A 45 -0.86 16.39 9.72
CA ASP A 45 -1.02 17.86 9.59
C ASP A 45 0.28 18.62 9.29
N ARG A 46 1.44 17.96 9.35
CA ARG A 46 2.76 18.61 9.16
C ARG A 46 3.13 18.86 7.70
N PHE A 47 2.46 18.23 6.76
CA PHE A 47 2.84 18.30 5.36
C PHE A 47 1.64 18.69 4.49
N PRO A 48 1.85 19.52 3.46
CA PRO A 48 0.77 19.88 2.55
C PRO A 48 0.19 18.62 1.88
N PRO A 49 -1.10 18.67 1.45
CA PRO A 49 -1.72 17.56 0.74
C PRO A 49 -0.97 17.24 -0.55
N ILE A 50 -0.87 15.95 -0.86
CA ILE A 50 -0.26 15.47 -2.10
C ILE A 50 -1.24 15.74 -3.25
N LYS A 51 -0.77 16.32 -4.35
CA LYS A 51 -1.58 16.47 -5.55
C LYS A 51 -1.70 15.09 -6.23
N LEU A 52 -2.86 14.45 -6.09
CA LEU A 52 -3.13 13.13 -6.67
C LEU A 52 -3.46 13.28 -8.16
N ARG A 53 -2.52 12.88 -8.99
CA ARG A 53 -2.62 12.81 -10.46
C ARG A 53 -1.59 11.83 -10.99
N ASP A 54 -1.72 11.39 -12.23
CA ASP A 54 -0.69 10.60 -12.90
C ASP A 54 0.51 11.50 -13.26
N TYR A 55 1.68 11.15 -12.70
CA TYR A 55 2.94 11.87 -12.94
C TYR A 55 3.71 11.35 -14.15
N GLY A 56 3.16 10.36 -14.87
CA GLY A 56 3.76 9.78 -16.06
C GLY A 56 5.05 9.04 -15.77
N GLY A 57 5.81 8.73 -16.82
CA GLY A 57 7.05 7.97 -16.77
C GLY A 57 8.29 8.77 -16.33
N LYS A 58 8.14 9.95 -15.71
CA LYS A 58 9.27 10.75 -15.20
C LYS A 58 9.67 10.26 -13.80
N PRO A 59 10.95 10.46 -13.40
CA PRO A 59 11.36 10.20 -12.02
C PRO A 59 10.44 10.92 -11.02
N PHE A 60 9.96 10.17 -10.01
CA PHE A 60 9.01 10.67 -9.03
C PHE A 60 9.25 10.01 -7.67
N VAL A 61 9.15 10.80 -6.61
CA VAL A 61 9.26 10.34 -5.22
C VAL A 61 8.07 10.87 -4.45
N VAL A 62 7.41 10.00 -3.71
CA VAL A 62 6.22 10.34 -2.91
C VAL A 62 6.15 9.45 -1.67
N ASN A 63 5.57 9.96 -0.60
CA ASN A 63 5.10 9.09 0.49
C ASN A 63 3.83 8.39 0.02
N ILE A 64 3.97 7.10 -0.35
CA ILE A 64 2.90 6.32 -0.98
C ILE A 64 1.76 6.00 -0.01
N GLU A 65 2.07 5.75 1.26
CA GLU A 65 1.11 5.54 2.35
C GLU A 65 0.17 6.76 2.46
N ARG A 66 0.75 7.96 2.63
CA ARG A 66 -0.04 9.20 2.68
C ARG A 66 -0.86 9.44 1.41
N ALA A 67 -0.31 9.12 0.24
CA ALA A 67 -1.03 9.27 -1.02
C ALA A 67 -2.24 8.32 -1.07
N ALA A 68 -2.08 7.07 -0.62
CA ALA A 68 -3.15 6.08 -0.57
C ALA A 68 -4.23 6.48 0.45
N GLU A 69 -3.85 6.88 1.66
CA GLU A 69 -4.78 7.36 2.70
C GLU A 69 -5.57 8.59 2.24
N GLN A 70 -4.90 9.54 1.58
CA GLN A 70 -5.52 10.77 1.07
C GLN A 70 -6.48 10.51 -0.09
N ASN A 71 -6.30 9.42 -0.86
CA ASN A 71 -7.15 9.12 -2.00
C ASN A 71 -8.58 8.77 -1.58
N GLN A 72 -9.57 9.48 -2.16
CA GLN A 72 -10.99 9.23 -1.93
C GLN A 72 -11.69 8.60 -3.15
N ASN A 73 -10.99 8.50 -4.29
CA ASN A 73 -11.54 7.88 -5.48
C ASN A 73 -11.43 6.35 -5.40
N PHE A 74 -12.35 5.67 -6.05
CA PHE A 74 -12.27 4.22 -6.22
C PHE A 74 -10.94 3.81 -6.85
N ARG A 75 -10.47 4.53 -7.92
CA ARG A 75 -9.15 4.36 -8.54
C ARG A 75 -8.58 5.68 -9.01
N THR A 76 -7.29 5.90 -8.73
CA THR A 76 -6.52 7.04 -9.26
C THR A 76 -5.16 6.56 -9.73
N ALA A 77 -4.84 6.69 -11.02
CA ALA A 77 -3.49 6.46 -11.51
C ALA A 77 -2.56 7.54 -10.93
N LEU A 78 -1.47 7.10 -10.28
CA LEU A 78 -0.49 7.98 -9.67
C LEU A 78 0.77 8.13 -10.52
N TRP A 79 1.20 7.04 -11.14
CA TRP A 79 2.38 7.02 -12.00
C TRP A 79 2.24 5.91 -13.04
N THR A 80 2.43 6.25 -14.31
CA THR A 80 2.36 5.30 -15.44
C THR A 80 3.65 5.34 -16.23
N GLY A 81 4.46 4.31 -16.12
CA GLY A 81 5.69 4.12 -16.88
C GLY A 81 5.51 3.15 -18.05
N LYS A 82 6.63 2.78 -18.67
CA LYS A 82 6.62 1.83 -19.79
C LYS A 82 6.28 0.40 -19.37
N HIS A 83 6.74 -0.02 -18.19
CA HIS A 83 6.73 -1.42 -17.74
C HIS A 83 5.98 -1.64 -16.44
N LEU A 84 5.56 -0.58 -15.78
CA LEU A 84 4.73 -0.68 -14.58
C LEU A 84 3.85 0.56 -14.43
N GLN A 85 2.76 0.38 -13.68
CA GLN A 85 1.85 1.45 -13.31
C GLN A 85 1.53 1.36 -11.82
N VAL A 86 1.45 2.50 -11.15
CA VAL A 86 1.02 2.62 -9.76
C VAL A 86 -0.33 3.30 -9.72
N THR A 87 -1.30 2.68 -9.05
CA THR A 87 -2.63 3.23 -8.79
C THR A 87 -2.95 3.23 -7.31
N LEU A 88 -3.78 4.16 -6.89
CA LEU A 88 -4.35 4.25 -5.56
C LEU A 88 -5.81 3.85 -5.61
N MET A 89 -6.31 3.16 -4.57
CA MET A 89 -7.73 2.83 -4.46
C MET A 89 -8.28 3.13 -3.08
N SER A 90 -9.55 3.49 -3.04
CA SER A 90 -10.36 3.61 -1.84
C SER A 90 -11.64 2.81 -2.02
N ILE A 91 -11.81 1.77 -1.22
CA ILE A 91 -12.94 0.84 -1.30
C ILE A 91 -13.81 1.05 -0.08
N GLU A 92 -15.07 1.40 -0.30
CA GLU A 92 -16.06 1.62 0.76
C GLU A 92 -16.26 0.37 1.61
N VAL A 93 -16.79 0.55 2.82
CA VAL A 93 -17.16 -0.56 3.71
C VAL A 93 -18.16 -1.48 3.02
N GLY A 94 -17.86 -2.78 2.99
CA GLY A 94 -18.64 -3.79 2.27
C GLY A 94 -18.48 -3.79 0.75
N GLY A 95 -17.72 -2.83 0.19
CA GLY A 95 -17.38 -2.79 -1.23
C GLY A 95 -16.21 -3.74 -1.57
N ASP A 96 -15.90 -3.85 -2.85
CA ASP A 96 -14.81 -4.69 -3.37
C ASP A 96 -14.23 -4.09 -4.66
N ILE A 97 -13.06 -4.61 -5.11
CA ILE A 97 -12.44 -4.18 -6.38
C ILE A 97 -13.20 -4.67 -7.62
N GLY A 98 -14.06 -5.67 -7.46
CA GLY A 98 -14.69 -6.44 -8.56
C GLY A 98 -13.88 -7.70 -8.88
N LEU A 99 -14.58 -8.82 -9.10
CA LEU A 99 -13.93 -10.06 -9.51
C LEU A 99 -13.34 -9.87 -10.92
N GLU A 100 -12.02 -9.88 -11.01
CA GLU A 100 -11.27 -9.56 -12.23
C GLU A 100 -10.13 -10.56 -12.50
N VAL A 101 -9.62 -10.57 -13.71
CA VAL A 101 -8.42 -11.30 -14.12
C VAL A 101 -7.64 -10.46 -15.13
N HIS A 102 -6.33 -10.42 -14.96
CA HIS A 102 -5.40 -9.77 -15.90
C HIS A 102 -4.55 -10.84 -16.57
N PRO A 103 -4.84 -11.23 -17.83
CA PRO A 103 -4.20 -12.37 -18.46
C PRO A 103 -2.68 -12.26 -18.62
N ASN A 104 -2.17 -11.04 -18.78
CA ASN A 104 -0.77 -10.77 -19.10
C ASN A 104 -0.11 -9.76 -18.15
N VAL A 105 -0.70 -9.52 -16.99
CA VAL A 105 -0.23 -8.50 -16.03
C VAL A 105 -0.10 -9.12 -14.66
N ASP A 106 1.09 -9.08 -14.09
CA ASP A 106 1.28 -9.34 -12.67
C ASP A 106 0.83 -8.12 -11.88
N GLN A 107 0.18 -8.36 -10.76
CA GLN A 107 -0.31 -7.30 -9.89
C GLN A 107 0.19 -7.50 -8.46
N PHE A 108 0.69 -6.40 -7.90
CA PHE A 108 1.01 -6.28 -6.49
C PHE A 108 0.03 -5.29 -5.85
N ILE A 109 -0.54 -5.65 -4.72
CA ILE A 109 -1.39 -4.76 -3.90
C ILE A 109 -0.79 -4.68 -2.50
N ARG A 110 -0.74 -3.47 -1.92
CA ARG A 110 -0.44 -3.29 -0.51
C ARG A 110 -1.56 -2.53 0.17
N ILE A 111 -1.94 -3.02 1.35
CA ILE A 111 -2.96 -2.39 2.19
C ILE A 111 -2.30 -1.34 3.07
N GLU A 112 -2.79 -0.11 3.01
CA GLU A 112 -2.31 1.02 3.80
C GLU A 112 -3.26 1.39 4.95
N GLN A 113 -4.54 1.01 4.85
CA GLN A 113 -5.54 1.21 5.90
C GLN A 113 -6.70 0.23 5.74
N GLY A 114 -7.25 -0.22 6.84
CA GLY A 114 -8.47 -1.03 6.87
C GLY A 114 -8.21 -2.53 6.87
N GLN A 115 -9.26 -3.32 6.63
CA GLN A 115 -9.24 -4.77 6.65
C GLN A 115 -9.95 -5.33 5.43
N GLY A 116 -9.32 -6.27 4.74
CA GLY A 116 -9.85 -6.89 3.53
C GLY A 116 -9.92 -8.41 3.60
N LEU A 117 -10.71 -8.98 2.69
CA LEU A 117 -10.71 -10.40 2.36
C LEU A 117 -10.24 -10.53 0.92
N VAL A 118 -9.14 -11.26 0.72
CA VAL A 118 -8.59 -11.60 -0.59
C VAL A 118 -9.07 -12.99 -0.96
N GLN A 119 -9.58 -13.10 -2.18
CA GLN A 119 -9.98 -14.39 -2.78
C GLN A 119 -9.32 -14.50 -4.15
N MET A 120 -8.62 -15.61 -4.42
CA MET A 120 -7.93 -15.86 -5.68
C MET A 120 -8.09 -17.31 -6.15
N GLY A 121 -7.99 -17.53 -7.47
CA GLY A 121 -8.06 -18.87 -8.04
C GLY A 121 -7.80 -18.89 -9.54
N GLU A 122 -7.65 -20.08 -10.09
CA GLU A 122 -7.40 -20.30 -11.53
C GLU A 122 -8.67 -20.07 -12.38
N ARG A 123 -9.84 -20.13 -11.76
CA ARG A 123 -11.13 -20.04 -12.44
C ARG A 123 -12.05 -19.07 -11.72
N LYS A 124 -12.89 -18.38 -12.50
CA LYS A 124 -13.86 -17.40 -12.01
C LYS A 124 -14.84 -17.99 -10.97
N ASP A 125 -15.21 -19.24 -11.13
CA ASP A 125 -16.16 -19.98 -10.28
C ASP A 125 -15.48 -20.77 -9.16
N ARG A 126 -14.13 -20.66 -9.03
CA ARG A 126 -13.36 -21.41 -8.06
C ARG A 126 -12.16 -20.59 -7.55
N LEU A 127 -12.37 -19.91 -6.43
CA LEU A 127 -11.36 -19.06 -5.75
C LEU A 127 -10.87 -19.79 -4.48
N ASP A 128 -9.99 -20.77 -4.65
CA ASP A 128 -9.54 -21.66 -3.58
C ASP A 128 -8.60 -21.01 -2.56
N PHE A 129 -7.97 -19.92 -2.93
CA PHE A 129 -7.11 -19.16 -2.03
C PHE A 129 -7.92 -18.04 -1.38
N GLU A 130 -8.02 -18.08 -0.05
CA GLU A 130 -8.70 -17.04 0.72
C GLU A 130 -7.84 -16.62 1.91
N ARG A 131 -7.65 -15.31 2.12
CA ARG A 131 -6.90 -14.75 3.26
C ARG A 131 -7.50 -13.41 3.69
N ARG A 132 -7.52 -13.18 5.01
CA ARG A 132 -7.74 -11.86 5.58
C ARG A 132 -6.45 -11.07 5.51
N VAL A 133 -6.58 -9.77 5.21
CA VAL A 133 -5.47 -8.82 5.10
C VAL A 133 -5.79 -7.54 5.86
N SER A 134 -4.74 -6.88 6.30
CA SER A 134 -4.80 -5.63 7.07
C SER A 134 -3.66 -4.70 6.66
N GLU A 135 -3.60 -3.53 7.27
CA GLU A 135 -2.51 -2.57 7.08
C GLU A 135 -1.13 -3.24 7.14
N GLY A 136 -0.28 -2.95 6.16
CA GLY A 136 1.06 -3.51 6.01
C GLY A 136 1.14 -4.80 5.19
N ASP A 137 0.01 -5.52 5.01
CA ASP A 137 -0.01 -6.74 4.20
C ASP A 137 0.14 -6.46 2.70
N ALA A 138 0.83 -7.36 2.02
CA ALA A 138 1.02 -7.35 0.58
C ALA A 138 0.39 -8.58 -0.09
N ILE A 139 -0.23 -8.36 -1.24
CA ILE A 139 -0.89 -9.37 -2.05
C ILE A 139 -0.18 -9.44 -3.40
N MET A 140 0.33 -10.62 -3.77
CA MET A 140 0.96 -10.88 -5.06
C MET A 140 -0.01 -11.70 -5.90
N ILE A 141 -0.37 -11.19 -7.06
CA ILE A 141 -1.36 -11.76 -7.98
C ILE A 141 -0.68 -12.03 -9.31
N PRO A 142 -0.36 -13.31 -9.61
CA PRO A 142 0.22 -13.68 -10.90
C PRO A 142 -0.74 -13.43 -12.06
N ALA A 143 -0.22 -13.11 -13.23
CA ALA A 143 -0.99 -13.02 -14.47
C ALA A 143 -1.88 -14.24 -14.68
N GLY A 144 -3.11 -14.02 -15.13
CA GLY A 144 -4.10 -15.06 -15.36
C GLY A 144 -4.85 -15.54 -14.10
N THR A 145 -4.55 -15.01 -12.92
CA THR A 145 -5.22 -15.38 -11.67
C THR A 145 -6.49 -14.56 -11.48
N TRP A 146 -7.65 -15.22 -11.36
CA TRP A 146 -8.90 -14.59 -10.93
C TRP A 146 -8.78 -14.15 -9.48
N HIS A 147 -9.18 -12.91 -9.20
CA HIS A 147 -9.04 -12.37 -7.85
C HIS A 147 -10.07 -11.30 -7.53
N ASN A 148 -10.34 -11.16 -6.24
CA ASN A 148 -11.11 -10.07 -5.66
C ASN A 148 -10.55 -9.68 -4.30
N VAL A 149 -10.71 -8.42 -3.92
CA VAL A 149 -10.42 -7.90 -2.59
C VAL A 149 -11.64 -7.17 -2.09
N THR A 150 -12.23 -7.68 -1.02
CA THR A 150 -13.45 -7.13 -0.40
C THR A 150 -13.09 -6.40 0.89
N ASN A 151 -13.60 -5.21 1.10
CA ASN A 151 -13.49 -4.51 2.37
C ASN A 151 -14.44 -5.15 3.41
N ILE A 152 -13.87 -5.82 4.39
CA ILE A 152 -14.60 -6.47 5.50
C ILE A 152 -14.47 -5.70 6.83
N GLY A 153 -13.82 -4.54 6.79
CA GLY A 153 -13.61 -3.67 7.95
C GLY A 153 -14.74 -2.67 8.18
N HIS A 154 -14.48 -1.70 9.05
CA HIS A 154 -15.43 -0.65 9.46
C HIS A 154 -15.03 0.74 8.97
N VAL A 155 -13.93 0.83 8.21
CA VAL A 155 -13.42 2.05 7.58
C VAL A 155 -13.11 1.76 6.12
N PRO A 156 -12.99 2.78 5.24
CA PRO A 156 -12.56 2.57 3.87
C PRO A 156 -11.23 1.79 3.81
N LEU A 157 -11.17 0.79 2.91
CA LEU A 157 -9.95 0.05 2.64
C LEU A 157 -9.10 0.87 1.68
N LYS A 158 -7.96 1.37 2.16
CA LYS A 158 -7.00 2.14 1.37
C LYS A 158 -5.86 1.24 0.95
N LEU A 159 -5.53 1.30 -0.32
CA LEU A 159 -4.46 0.48 -0.87
C LEU A 159 -3.80 1.19 -2.06
N TYR A 160 -2.60 0.77 -2.39
CA TYR A 160 -2.04 1.00 -3.72
C TYR A 160 -1.82 -0.31 -4.44
N SER A 161 -1.92 -0.25 -5.77
CA SER A 161 -1.68 -1.38 -6.66
C SER A 161 -0.58 -1.03 -7.66
N ILE A 162 0.28 -2.01 -7.95
CA ILE A 162 1.28 -1.95 -9.01
C ILE A 162 0.92 -3.01 -10.07
N TYR A 163 0.79 -2.59 -11.30
CA TYR A 163 0.57 -3.44 -12.46
C TYR A 163 1.85 -3.52 -13.31
N ALA A 164 2.23 -4.68 -13.74
CA ALA A 164 3.38 -4.91 -14.59
C ALA A 164 3.03 -5.91 -15.72
N PRO A 165 2.88 -5.42 -16.97
CA PRO A 165 2.95 -4.02 -17.44
C PRO A 165 1.75 -3.15 -17.00
N PRO A 166 1.68 -1.85 -17.40
CA PRO A 166 0.53 -0.98 -17.13
C PRO A 166 -0.79 -1.57 -17.63
N GLU A 167 -1.83 -1.54 -16.78
CA GLU A 167 -3.16 -2.08 -17.08
C GLU A 167 -4.15 -1.00 -17.52
N HIS A 168 -4.07 0.20 -16.95
CA HIS A 168 -5.02 1.26 -17.21
C HIS A 168 -4.43 2.38 -18.07
N PRO A 169 -5.24 3.11 -18.85
CA PRO A 169 -4.78 4.29 -19.56
C PRO A 169 -4.11 5.31 -18.64
N PHE A 170 -3.14 6.05 -19.19
CA PHE A 170 -2.51 7.18 -18.48
C PHE A 170 -3.57 8.16 -17.96
N GLY A 171 -3.42 8.60 -16.74
CA GLY A 171 -4.30 9.59 -16.11
C GLY A 171 -5.67 9.06 -15.68
N THR A 172 -5.86 7.73 -15.65
CA THR A 172 -7.13 7.11 -15.20
C THR A 172 -7.53 7.59 -13.81
N VAL A 173 -8.75 8.11 -13.71
CA VAL A 173 -9.42 8.43 -12.44
C VAL A 173 -10.86 7.93 -12.52
N HIS A 174 -11.24 7.02 -11.62
CA HIS A 174 -12.61 6.57 -11.42
C HIS A 174 -13.03 6.96 -10.00
N ARG A 175 -14.04 7.81 -9.89
CA ARG A 175 -14.51 8.25 -8.57
C ARG A 175 -15.24 7.17 -7.82
N THR A 176 -15.95 6.33 -8.57
CA THR A 176 -16.76 5.22 -8.05
C THR A 176 -16.45 3.92 -8.76
N LYS A 177 -16.83 2.79 -8.13
CA LYS A 177 -16.77 1.47 -8.77
C LYS A 177 -17.62 1.41 -10.05
N ALA A 178 -18.78 2.07 -10.05
CA ALA A 178 -19.66 2.13 -11.21
C ALA A 178 -18.98 2.78 -12.43
N GLU A 179 -18.25 3.88 -12.23
CA GLU A 179 -17.46 4.53 -13.29
C GLU A 179 -16.38 3.56 -13.82
N ALA A 180 -15.68 2.85 -12.92
CA ALA A 180 -14.67 1.89 -13.32
C ALA A 180 -15.27 0.76 -14.18
N MET A 181 -16.38 0.18 -13.76
CA MET A 181 -17.06 -0.88 -14.51
C MET A 181 -17.61 -0.41 -15.86
N ALA A 182 -18.01 0.85 -15.99
CA ALA A 182 -18.51 1.42 -17.23
C ALA A 182 -17.38 1.66 -18.26
N ALA A 183 -16.16 1.93 -17.80
CA ALA A 183 -15.01 2.20 -18.67
C ALA A 183 -14.47 0.96 -19.42
N TYR A 184 -14.85 -0.26 -18.97
CA TYR A 184 -14.39 -1.54 -19.55
C TYR A 184 -15.53 -2.34 -20.23
N ARG A 185 -16.63 -1.71 -20.54
CA ARG A 185 -17.71 -2.23 -21.38
C ARG A 185 -17.52 -1.78 -22.81
#